data_35b9203c31706ff4cab7aee76c4f6f04
#
_entry.id   35b9203c31706ff4cab7aee76c4f6f04
#
_cell.length_a   1.000
_cell.length_b   1.000
_cell.length_c   1.000
_cell.angle_alpha   90.00
_cell.angle_beta   90.00
_cell.angle_gamma   90.00
#
_symmetry.space_group_name_H-M   'P 1'
#
loop_
_entity.id
_entity.type
_entity.pdbx_description
1 polymer ?
#
loop_
_entity_poly.entity_id
_entity_poly.type
_entity_poly.pdbx_seq_one_letter_code
_entity_poly.pdbx_strand_id
1 'polypeptide(L)'
;WLGLVGSEMCIRDSYRTSAYTEGWALYAERLAIEAGLINDPFEMIGSLQSELFRAARLVIDTGLHAKKWTREEAIVYMMDNVGEVRSEAQSEIERYIVWPGQATSYMIGRVKILELRERAKKELGNRFDIKDFHSAILMNGILPLTVLEAVVDDYIIENS
;
A
#
# COMPACT_ATOMS: atom_id res chain seq x y z
N TRP A 1 5.60 2.80 -39.56
CA TRP A 1 6.46 3.31 -38.46
C TRP A 1 5.71 3.97 -37.31
N LEU A 2 4.40 4.23 -37.47
CA LEU A 2 3.58 4.88 -36.43
C LEU A 2 2.79 3.90 -35.53
N GLY A 3 2.89 2.60 -35.77
CA GLY A 3 2.09 1.60 -35.06
C GLY A 3 2.65 1.09 -33.73
N LEU A 4 3.95 1.24 -33.49
CA LEU A 4 4.60 0.65 -32.30
C LEU A 4 4.67 1.62 -31.11
N VAL A 5 4.77 2.92 -31.35
CA VAL A 5 4.90 3.92 -30.27
C VAL A 5 3.58 4.11 -29.49
N GLY A 6 2.44 3.94 -30.16
CA GLY A 6 1.13 4.06 -29.51
C GLY A 6 0.76 2.88 -28.59
N SER A 7 1.21 1.67 -28.92
CA SER A 7 0.87 0.48 -28.15
C SER A 7 1.65 0.37 -26.84
N GLU A 8 2.92 0.76 -26.81
CA GLU A 8 3.72 0.75 -25.56
C GLU A 8 3.24 1.79 -24.56
N MET A 9 2.89 2.99 -25.01
CA MET A 9 2.30 4.01 -24.14
C MET A 9 0.95 3.54 -23.58
N CYS A 10 0.09 2.97 -24.40
CA CYS A 10 -1.20 2.44 -23.93
C CYS A 10 -1.04 1.28 -22.94
N ILE A 11 -0.04 0.41 -23.10
CA ILE A 11 0.22 -0.68 -22.16
C ILE A 11 0.73 -0.13 -20.83
N ARG A 12 1.64 0.84 -20.81
CA ARG A 12 2.10 1.50 -19.59
C ARG A 12 0.99 2.21 -18.84
N ASP A 13 0.13 2.93 -19.53
CA ASP A 13 -0.98 3.67 -18.93
C ASP A 13 -2.11 2.75 -18.47
N SER A 14 -2.22 1.54 -19.04
CA SER A 14 -3.25 0.56 -18.72
C SER A 14 -2.84 -0.40 -17.60
N TYR A 15 -1.54 -0.58 -17.37
CA TYR A 15 -1.05 -1.49 -16.33
C TYR A 15 -1.02 -0.78 -14.97
N ARG A 16 -1.97 -1.12 -14.12
CA ARG A 16 -2.06 -0.58 -12.76
C ARG A 16 -2.00 -1.71 -11.75
N THR A 17 -0.97 -1.73 -10.93
CA THR A 17 -0.95 -2.55 -9.71
C THR A 17 -1.43 -1.71 -8.53
N SER A 18 -2.63 -1.97 -8.10
CA SER A 18 -3.24 -1.30 -6.94
C SER A 18 -2.33 -1.36 -5.72
N ALA A 19 -1.71 -2.52 -5.46
CA ALA A 19 -0.82 -2.70 -4.32
C ALA A 19 0.42 -1.78 -4.35
N TYR A 20 0.97 -1.47 -5.53
CA TYR A 20 2.06 -0.51 -5.64
C TYR A 20 1.59 0.91 -5.33
N THR A 21 0.53 1.35 -6.01
CA THR A 21 0.04 2.74 -5.91
C THR A 21 -0.49 3.05 -4.52
N GLU A 22 -1.36 2.19 -4.01
CA GLU A 22 -1.98 2.38 -2.68
C GLU A 22 -0.99 2.11 -1.55
N GLY A 23 -0.10 1.15 -1.75
CA GLY A 23 0.97 0.87 -0.80
C GLY A 23 1.94 2.03 -0.65
N TRP A 24 2.33 2.65 -1.78
CA TRP A 24 3.16 3.86 -1.76
C TRP A 24 2.45 5.02 -1.07
N ALA A 25 1.17 5.27 -1.36
CA ALA A 25 0.40 6.33 -0.72
C ALA A 25 0.37 6.16 0.80
N LEU A 26 0.08 4.95 1.29
CA LEU A 26 0.04 4.66 2.72
C LEU A 26 1.44 4.70 3.37
N TYR A 27 2.48 4.34 2.64
CA TYR A 27 3.86 4.51 3.07
C TYR A 27 4.24 5.99 3.19
N ALA A 28 3.81 6.83 2.25
CA ALA A 28 4.07 8.27 2.25
C ALA A 28 3.37 9.00 3.41
N GLU A 29 2.17 8.57 3.82
CA GLU A 29 1.52 9.07 5.05
C GLU A 29 2.43 8.86 6.27
N ARG A 30 3.07 7.71 6.38
CA ARG A 30 4.01 7.41 7.46
C ARG A 30 5.28 8.25 7.38
N LEU A 31 5.80 8.49 6.17
CA LEU A 31 6.95 9.36 5.97
C LEU A 31 6.71 10.78 6.45
N ALA A 32 5.50 11.31 6.29
CA ALA A 32 5.14 12.63 6.76
C ALA A 32 5.29 12.74 8.29
N ILE A 33 4.92 11.68 9.02
CA ILE A 33 5.13 11.62 10.48
C ILE A 33 6.63 11.51 10.79
N GLU A 34 7.36 10.62 10.12
CA GLU A 34 8.80 10.42 10.33
C GLU A 34 9.61 11.70 10.01
N ALA A 35 9.17 12.48 9.03
CA ALA A 35 9.77 13.75 8.66
C ALA A 35 9.37 14.92 9.59
N GLY A 36 8.52 14.70 10.58
CA GLY A 36 8.05 15.73 11.50
C GLY A 36 7.12 16.76 10.86
N LEU A 37 6.46 16.41 9.76
CA LEU A 37 5.44 17.27 9.12
C LEU A 37 4.09 17.20 9.83
N ILE A 38 3.83 16.09 10.53
CA ILE A 38 2.65 15.85 11.34
C ILE A 38 3.13 15.77 12.80
N ASN A 39 2.88 16.82 13.58
CA ASN A 39 3.34 16.93 14.96
C ASN A 39 2.19 17.17 15.95
N ASP A 40 1.02 17.55 15.47
CA ASP A 40 -0.15 17.75 16.33
C ASP A 40 -0.70 16.38 16.78
N PRO A 41 -0.96 16.18 18.09
CA PRO A 41 -1.48 14.90 18.59
C PRO A 41 -2.81 14.48 17.98
N PHE A 42 -3.67 15.40 17.62
CA PHE A 42 -4.96 15.08 16.98
C PHE A 42 -4.76 14.64 15.54
N GLU A 43 -3.84 15.27 14.80
CA GLU A 43 -3.47 14.82 13.44
C GLU A 43 -2.82 13.44 13.48
N MET A 44 -1.97 13.15 14.48
CA MET A 44 -1.40 11.83 14.70
C MET A 44 -2.45 10.75 14.98
N ILE A 45 -3.44 11.06 15.80
CA ILE A 45 -4.57 10.14 16.07
C ILE A 45 -5.34 9.87 14.77
N GLY A 46 -5.65 10.90 13.98
CA GLY A 46 -6.31 10.76 12.69
C GLY A 46 -5.52 9.88 11.71
N SER A 47 -4.20 10.05 11.67
CA SER A 47 -3.31 9.21 10.86
C SER A 47 -3.31 7.75 11.31
N LEU A 48 -3.26 7.48 12.62
CA LEU A 48 -3.32 6.14 13.19
C LEU A 48 -4.69 5.47 12.95
N GLN A 49 -5.79 6.24 13.05
CA GLN A 49 -7.13 5.74 12.73
C GLN A 49 -7.23 5.36 11.25
N SER A 50 -6.69 6.19 10.37
CA SER A 50 -6.58 5.92 8.94
C SER A 50 -5.78 4.63 8.66
N GLU A 51 -4.67 4.43 9.36
CA GLU A 51 -3.87 3.21 9.27
C GLU A 51 -4.63 1.98 9.78
N LEU A 52 -5.28 2.08 10.93
CA LEU A 52 -6.11 1.03 11.51
C LEU A 52 -7.23 0.60 10.55
N PHE A 53 -7.90 1.58 9.93
CA PHE A 53 -8.92 1.33 8.93
C PHE A 53 -8.39 0.48 7.75
N ARG A 54 -7.19 0.80 7.21
CA ARG A 54 -6.56 0.02 6.13
C ARG A 54 -6.09 -1.37 6.60
N ALA A 55 -5.66 -1.50 7.85
CA ALA A 55 -5.33 -2.80 8.43
C ALA A 55 -6.57 -3.68 8.59
N ALA A 56 -7.67 -3.11 9.07
CA ALA A 56 -8.96 -3.82 9.18
C ALA A 56 -9.47 -4.32 7.82
N ARG A 57 -9.28 -3.55 6.75
CA ARG A 57 -9.63 -3.96 5.37
C ARG A 57 -8.95 -5.26 4.96
N LEU A 58 -7.69 -5.46 5.36
CA LEU A 58 -6.95 -6.69 5.06
C LEU A 58 -7.64 -7.92 5.66
N VAL A 59 -8.09 -7.79 6.91
CA VAL A 59 -8.80 -8.86 7.62
C VAL A 59 -10.18 -9.10 7.03
N ILE A 60 -10.93 -8.03 6.80
CA ILE A 60 -12.33 -8.10 6.33
C ILE A 60 -12.41 -8.69 4.92
N ASP A 61 -11.60 -8.20 3.97
CA ASP A 61 -11.62 -8.69 2.60
C ASP A 61 -11.28 -10.19 2.54
N THR A 62 -10.24 -10.61 3.26
CA THR A 62 -9.89 -12.02 3.38
C THR A 62 -10.94 -12.82 4.16
N GLY A 63 -11.60 -12.21 5.13
CA GLY A 63 -12.73 -12.77 5.85
C GLY A 63 -13.89 -13.12 4.91
N LEU A 64 -14.32 -12.16 4.12
CA LEU A 64 -15.39 -12.29 3.14
C LEU A 64 -15.08 -13.36 2.08
N HIS A 65 -13.92 -13.22 1.40
CA HIS A 65 -13.63 -13.98 0.19
C HIS A 65 -12.96 -15.34 0.44
N ALA A 66 -12.18 -15.48 1.51
CA ALA A 66 -11.45 -16.70 1.81
C ALA A 66 -11.97 -17.46 3.04
N LYS A 67 -12.60 -16.77 3.99
CA LYS A 67 -13.08 -17.36 5.26
C LYS A 67 -14.60 -17.50 5.35
N LYS A 68 -15.32 -17.15 4.29
CA LYS A 68 -16.79 -17.24 4.20
C LYS A 68 -17.53 -16.41 5.25
N TRP A 69 -16.97 -15.28 5.64
CA TRP A 69 -17.68 -14.35 6.50
C TRP A 69 -18.95 -13.85 5.81
N THR A 70 -20.01 -13.74 6.58
CA THR A 70 -21.22 -13.08 6.13
C THR A 70 -20.99 -11.56 6.06
N ARG A 71 -21.83 -10.89 5.27
CA ARG A 71 -21.86 -9.43 5.21
C ARG A 71 -21.99 -8.82 6.60
N GLU A 72 -22.84 -9.36 7.44
CA GLU A 72 -23.11 -8.83 8.78
C GLU A 72 -21.91 -9.02 9.72
N GLU A 73 -21.24 -10.16 9.71
CA GLU A 73 -20.02 -10.38 10.48
C GLU A 73 -18.92 -9.36 10.09
N ALA A 74 -18.79 -9.07 8.80
CA ALA A 74 -17.84 -8.07 8.31
C ALA A 74 -18.19 -6.65 8.77
N ILE A 75 -19.47 -6.26 8.75
CA ILE A 75 -19.96 -4.97 9.25
C ILE A 75 -19.66 -4.83 10.75
N VAL A 76 -20.04 -5.84 11.54
CA VAL A 76 -19.81 -5.84 12.99
C VAL A 76 -18.30 -5.74 13.29
N TYR A 77 -17.47 -6.51 12.59
CA TYR A 77 -16.04 -6.44 12.77
C TYR A 77 -15.49 -5.02 12.53
N MET A 78 -15.95 -4.34 11.46
CA MET A 78 -15.52 -2.98 11.15
C MET A 78 -15.96 -2.00 12.23
N MET A 79 -17.19 -2.08 12.70
CA MET A 79 -17.71 -1.23 13.77
C MET A 79 -16.93 -1.40 15.08
N ASP A 80 -16.67 -2.65 15.48
CA ASP A 80 -16.05 -2.98 16.77
C ASP A 80 -14.54 -2.68 16.81
N ASN A 81 -13.85 -2.81 15.68
CA ASN A 81 -12.39 -2.68 15.65
C ASN A 81 -11.90 -1.34 15.11
N VAL A 82 -12.70 -0.64 14.30
CA VAL A 82 -12.33 0.64 13.70
C VAL A 82 -13.12 1.80 14.29
N GLY A 83 -14.31 1.52 14.84
CA GLY A 83 -15.21 2.53 15.38
C GLY A 83 -16.06 3.23 14.33
N GLU A 84 -16.16 2.65 13.11
CA GLU A 84 -17.01 3.20 12.07
C GLU A 84 -18.50 3.11 12.41
N VAL A 85 -19.26 4.11 11.98
CA VAL A 85 -20.71 4.05 12.11
C VAL A 85 -21.28 3.02 11.11
N ARG A 86 -22.39 2.40 11.48
CA ARG A 86 -22.97 1.27 10.72
C ARG A 86 -23.23 1.59 9.24
N SER A 87 -23.67 2.80 8.91
CA SER A 87 -23.94 3.21 7.52
C SER A 87 -22.68 3.22 6.67
N GLU A 88 -21.56 3.72 7.21
CA GLU A 88 -20.27 3.77 6.53
C GLU A 88 -19.66 2.36 6.41
N ALA A 89 -19.68 1.61 7.51
CA ALA A 89 -19.24 0.23 7.52
C ALA A 89 -19.99 -0.61 6.47
N GLN A 90 -21.31 -0.44 6.36
CA GLN A 90 -22.15 -1.14 5.38
C GLN A 90 -21.72 -0.80 3.94
N SER A 91 -21.56 0.48 3.62
CA SER A 91 -21.14 0.93 2.28
C SER A 91 -19.77 0.38 1.90
N GLU A 92 -18.83 0.39 2.84
CA GLU A 92 -17.49 -0.15 2.62
C GLU A 92 -17.51 -1.68 2.40
N ILE A 93 -18.25 -2.42 3.23
CA ILE A 93 -18.35 -3.88 3.09
C ILE A 93 -19.01 -4.26 1.75
N GLU A 94 -20.06 -3.58 1.33
CA GLU A 94 -20.70 -3.82 0.04
C GLU A 94 -19.74 -3.57 -1.12
N ARG A 95 -18.88 -2.55 -1.02
CA ARG A 95 -17.81 -2.30 -2.00
C ARG A 95 -16.79 -3.42 -2.04
N TYR A 96 -16.37 -3.97 -0.89
CA TYR A 96 -15.41 -5.09 -0.86
C TYR A 96 -15.99 -6.36 -1.48
N ILE A 97 -17.27 -6.65 -1.24
CA ILE A 97 -17.94 -7.81 -1.82
C ILE A 97 -17.90 -7.81 -3.35
N VAL A 98 -18.08 -6.64 -3.96
CA VAL A 98 -18.09 -6.51 -5.44
C VAL A 98 -16.71 -6.29 -6.04
N TRP A 99 -15.70 -6.02 -5.23
CA TRP A 99 -14.33 -5.76 -5.69
C TRP A 99 -13.28 -6.50 -4.85
N PRO A 100 -13.22 -7.83 -4.96
CA PRO A 100 -12.32 -8.66 -4.15
C PRO A 100 -10.85 -8.26 -4.29
N GLY A 101 -10.13 -8.21 -3.16
CA GLY A 101 -8.69 -7.96 -3.12
C GLY A 101 -8.26 -6.50 -3.26
N GLN A 102 -9.12 -5.59 -3.70
CA GLN A 102 -8.75 -4.17 -3.80
C GLN A 102 -8.46 -3.56 -2.42
N ALA A 103 -9.29 -3.89 -1.44
CA ALA A 103 -9.14 -3.35 -0.08
C ALA A 103 -7.86 -3.82 0.61
N THR A 104 -7.31 -4.98 0.26
CA THR A 104 -6.04 -5.50 0.80
C THR A 104 -4.82 -4.81 0.24
N SER A 105 -4.92 -4.21 -0.95
CA SER A 105 -3.80 -3.63 -1.70
C SER A 105 -3.01 -2.60 -0.91
N TYR A 106 -3.68 -1.78 -0.13
CA TYR A 106 -3.09 -0.72 0.70
C TYR A 106 -2.05 -1.25 1.66
N MET A 107 -2.46 -2.16 2.53
CA MET A 107 -1.60 -2.67 3.58
C MET A 107 -0.54 -3.65 3.04
N ILE A 108 -0.89 -4.49 2.07
CA ILE A 108 0.06 -5.42 1.42
C ILE A 108 1.18 -4.64 0.75
N GLY A 109 0.86 -3.60 -0.01
CA GLY A 109 1.85 -2.76 -0.68
C GLY A 109 2.75 -2.02 0.32
N ARG A 110 2.16 -1.40 1.36
CA ARG A 110 2.92 -0.72 2.41
C ARG A 110 3.88 -1.66 3.13
N VAL A 111 3.40 -2.82 3.56
CA VAL A 111 4.23 -3.81 4.26
C VAL A 111 5.43 -4.23 3.39
N LYS A 112 5.20 -4.48 2.11
CA LYS A 112 6.27 -4.82 1.17
C LYS A 112 7.29 -3.68 1.01
N ILE A 113 6.86 -2.44 0.85
CA ILE A 113 7.77 -1.29 0.73
C ILE A 113 8.59 -1.09 2.02
N LEU A 114 7.98 -1.26 3.19
CA LEU A 114 8.69 -1.19 4.46
C LEU A 114 9.71 -2.32 4.61
N GLU A 115 9.35 -3.54 4.25
CA GLU A 115 10.25 -4.69 4.23
C GLU A 115 11.49 -4.43 3.34
N LEU A 116 11.26 -3.92 2.14
CA LEU A 116 12.32 -3.58 1.18
C LEU A 116 13.22 -2.46 1.71
N ARG A 117 12.63 -1.44 2.34
CA ARG A 117 13.38 -0.34 2.97
C ARG A 117 14.29 -0.86 4.10
N GLU A 118 13.77 -1.67 5.00
CA GLU A 118 14.56 -2.20 6.11
C GLU A 118 15.66 -3.17 5.63
N ARG A 119 15.38 -3.94 4.57
CA ARG A 119 16.40 -4.77 3.91
C ARG A 119 17.52 -3.91 3.32
N ALA A 120 17.19 -2.89 2.54
CA ALA A 120 18.18 -1.98 1.97
C ALA A 120 19.01 -1.27 3.05
N LYS A 121 18.38 -0.80 4.13
CA LYS A 121 19.11 -0.23 5.27
C LYS A 121 20.09 -1.21 5.90
N LYS A 122 19.68 -2.46 6.07
CA LYS A 122 20.52 -3.50 6.69
C LYS A 122 21.73 -3.83 5.82
N GLU A 123 21.53 -3.99 4.51
CA GLU A 123 22.58 -4.39 3.57
C GLU A 123 23.57 -3.25 3.27
N LEU A 124 23.10 -2.03 3.12
CA LEU A 124 23.93 -0.86 2.80
C LEU A 124 24.53 -0.18 4.04
N GLY A 125 23.94 -0.36 5.21
CA GLY A 125 24.44 0.28 6.45
C GLY A 125 24.55 1.80 6.30
N ASN A 126 25.74 2.34 6.49
CA ASN A 126 26.01 3.78 6.41
C ASN A 126 25.91 4.37 4.99
N ARG A 127 25.79 3.53 3.96
CA ARG A 127 25.63 3.95 2.56
C ARG A 127 24.16 4.08 2.15
N PHE A 128 23.22 3.69 3.03
CA PHE A 128 21.82 3.83 2.74
C PHE A 128 21.41 5.30 2.72
N ASP A 129 20.86 5.75 1.59
CA ASP A 129 20.17 7.05 1.47
C ASP A 129 18.71 6.83 1.15
N ILE A 130 17.83 7.46 1.93
CA ILE A 130 16.39 7.32 1.79
C ILE A 130 15.88 7.92 0.48
N LYS A 131 16.52 8.96 -0.04
CA LYS A 131 16.12 9.61 -1.30
C LYS A 131 16.46 8.74 -2.49
N ASP A 132 17.62 8.09 -2.47
CA ASP A 132 18.06 7.17 -3.52
C ASP A 132 17.17 5.93 -3.52
N PHE A 133 16.83 5.41 -2.33
CA PHE A 133 15.83 4.32 -2.20
C PHE A 133 14.48 4.72 -2.78
N HIS A 134 13.97 5.92 -2.49
CA HIS A 134 12.71 6.39 -3.07
C HIS A 134 12.81 6.58 -4.59
N SER A 135 13.94 7.05 -5.08
CA SER A 135 14.20 7.17 -6.53
C SER A 135 14.19 5.81 -7.21
N ALA A 136 14.83 4.80 -6.62
CA ALA A 136 14.81 3.43 -7.13
C ALA A 136 13.38 2.87 -7.24
N ILE A 137 12.53 3.14 -6.25
CA ILE A 137 11.12 2.71 -6.29
C ILE A 137 10.34 3.47 -7.38
N LEU A 138 10.44 4.81 -7.42
CA LEU A 138 9.51 5.66 -8.18
C LEU A 138 9.87 5.80 -9.66
N MET A 139 11.16 5.84 -10.01
CA MET A 139 11.61 6.15 -11.37
C MET A 139 11.26 5.06 -12.40
N ASN A 140 10.95 3.85 -11.94
CA ASN A 140 10.54 2.73 -12.79
C ASN A 140 9.03 2.68 -13.08
N GLY A 141 8.26 3.63 -12.53
CA GLY A 141 6.80 3.66 -12.67
C GLY A 141 6.09 2.59 -11.83
N ILE A 142 4.85 2.27 -12.21
CA ILE A 142 4.01 1.32 -11.47
C ILE A 142 4.46 -0.11 -11.78
N LEU A 143 4.92 -0.85 -10.77
CA LEU A 143 5.43 -2.21 -10.88
C LEU A 143 4.63 -3.22 -10.05
N PRO A 144 4.56 -4.49 -10.47
CA PRO A 144 4.20 -5.58 -9.56
C PRO A 144 5.17 -5.62 -8.36
N LEU A 145 4.68 -5.98 -7.17
CA LEU A 145 5.53 -6.00 -5.97
C LEU A 145 6.74 -6.94 -6.08
N THR A 146 6.61 -8.02 -6.84
CA THR A 146 7.73 -8.95 -7.12
C THR A 146 8.79 -8.34 -8.01
N VAL A 147 8.41 -7.49 -8.97
CA VAL A 147 9.34 -6.76 -9.83
C VAL A 147 9.98 -5.60 -9.05
N LEU A 148 9.20 -4.92 -8.20
CA LEU A 148 9.72 -3.90 -7.29
C LEU A 148 10.79 -4.46 -6.36
N GLU A 149 10.63 -5.69 -5.90
CA GLU A 149 11.63 -6.39 -5.10
C GLU A 149 12.96 -6.54 -5.87
N ALA A 150 12.91 -6.99 -7.13
CA ALA A 150 14.10 -7.11 -7.98
C ALA A 150 14.78 -5.75 -8.20
N VAL A 151 14.01 -4.69 -8.44
CA VAL A 151 14.56 -3.32 -8.57
C VAL A 151 15.30 -2.87 -7.30
N VAL A 152 14.78 -3.21 -6.12
CA VAL A 152 15.46 -2.88 -4.86
C VAL A 152 16.70 -3.75 -4.66
N ASP A 153 16.69 -5.01 -5.10
CA ASP A 153 17.88 -5.86 -5.07
C ASP A 153 18.99 -5.30 -5.97
N ASP A 154 18.66 -4.84 -7.17
CA ASP A 154 19.61 -4.17 -8.06
C ASP A 154 20.15 -2.90 -7.42
N TYR A 155 19.30 -2.06 -6.83
CA TYR A 155 19.72 -0.86 -6.08
C TYR A 155 20.72 -1.20 -4.97
N ILE A 156 20.47 -2.27 -4.20
CA ILE A 156 21.40 -2.71 -3.14
C ILE A 156 22.73 -3.13 -3.74
N ILE A 157 22.73 -3.92 -4.82
CA ILE A 157 23.95 -4.41 -5.48
C ILE A 157 24.80 -3.23 -6.02
N GLU A 158 24.17 -2.24 -6.67
CA GLU A 158 24.84 -1.08 -7.25
C GLU A 158 25.48 -0.16 -6.21
N ASN A 159 24.96 -0.15 -4.97
CA ASN A 159 25.43 0.70 -3.88
C ASN A 159 26.18 -0.06 -2.77
N SER A 160 26.48 -1.33 -3.00
CA SER A 160 27.20 -2.21 -2.05
C SER A 160 28.72 -2.05 -2.06
#